data_d6c94146ebcb47dbc104e92d12e9951b
#
_entry.id   d6c94146ebcb47dbc104e92d12e9951b
#
_cell.length_a   1.000
_cell.length_b   1.000
_cell.length_c   1.000
_cell.angle_alpha   90.00
_cell.angle_beta   90.00
_cell.angle_gamma   90.00
#
_symmetry.space_group_name_H-M   'P 1'
#
loop_
_entity.id
_entity.type
_entity.pdbx_description
1 polymer ?
#
loop_
_entity_poly.entity_id
_entity_poly.type
_entity_poly.pdbx_seq_one_letter_code
_entity_poly.pdbx_strand_id
1 'polypeptide(L)'
;MPMRILLSCRSVPVEQHGPHLPLSVDIVLANGFAERLAERVNGMVAPAIAYDYRNKPLSDGGPLFPGTVDLSGETLIHLTYDILEELIKDGVKNIMVLSCHLENEAFVCEAVDLVTQKYGDKVKILIANWWDPMPEDIIDKVFDEVPFEHAAVTETSLMMAFAHELVHEDRMVDTQGATPCPYHIYPVPDGAVPKTGVLAPARSFTAARGQLIIDSVLDELVKICKKEFNK
;
A
#
# COMPACT_ATOMS: atom_id res chain seq x y z
N MET A 1 -10.28 -15.42 -23.22
CA MET A 1 -10.02 -15.36 -21.77
C MET A 1 -10.70 -14.09 -21.25
N PRO A 2 -11.42 -14.10 -20.13
CA PRO A 2 -11.97 -12.88 -19.59
C PRO A 2 -10.81 -11.94 -19.22
N MET A 3 -10.96 -10.66 -19.57
CA MET A 3 -9.99 -9.62 -19.28
C MET A 3 -9.79 -9.53 -17.76
N ARG A 4 -8.55 -9.62 -17.31
CA ARG A 4 -8.17 -9.46 -15.91
C ARG A 4 -7.50 -8.12 -15.78
N ILE A 5 -8.04 -7.26 -14.97
CA ILE A 5 -7.40 -6.00 -14.65
C ILE A 5 -6.87 -6.09 -13.21
N LEU A 6 -5.60 -5.84 -13.06
CA LEU A 6 -5.01 -5.49 -11.80
C LEU A 6 -5.21 -3.98 -11.63
N LEU A 7 -6.27 -3.59 -10.96
CA LEU A 7 -6.28 -2.32 -10.31
C LEU A 7 -5.28 -2.45 -9.16
N SER A 8 -4.10 -1.96 -9.40
CA SER A 8 -3.43 -1.34 -8.30
C SER A 8 -4.36 -0.20 -7.90
N CYS A 9 -5.21 -0.37 -6.88
CA CYS A 9 -5.73 0.77 -6.18
C CYS A 9 -4.50 1.35 -5.51
N ARG A 10 -3.80 2.08 -6.30
CA ARG A 10 -2.73 2.96 -5.93
C ARG A 10 -3.42 4.20 -5.39
N SER A 11 -4.30 3.98 -4.44
CA SER A 11 -4.65 4.93 -3.44
C SER A 11 -3.41 5.01 -2.57
N VAL A 12 -2.43 5.76 -3.01
CA VAL A 12 -1.12 5.83 -2.38
C VAL A 12 -0.81 7.28 -2.15
N PRO A 13 -0.61 7.68 -0.88
CA PRO A 13 -0.37 9.06 -0.57
C PRO A 13 0.85 9.57 -1.34
N VAL A 14 0.79 10.84 -1.66
CA VAL A 14 1.99 11.66 -1.66
C VAL A 14 2.26 11.86 -0.19
N GLU A 15 3.01 10.94 0.43
CA GLU A 15 3.25 10.91 1.87
C GLU A 15 4.74 11.05 2.19
N GLN A 16 5.03 11.77 3.27
CA GLN A 16 6.38 11.91 3.75
C GLN A 16 6.86 10.61 4.41
N HIS A 17 7.89 9.99 3.85
CA HIS A 17 8.57 8.80 4.35
C HIS A 17 9.99 9.12 4.83
N GLY A 18 10.11 10.07 5.73
CA GLY A 18 11.42 10.51 6.21
C GLY A 18 12.23 11.27 5.16
N PRO A 19 13.41 11.75 5.52
CA PRO A 19 14.25 12.52 4.59
C PRO A 19 15.02 11.64 3.59
N HIS A 20 15.07 10.33 3.80
CA HIS A 20 15.85 9.39 2.98
C HIS A 20 15.03 8.69 1.89
N LEU A 21 13.71 8.78 1.92
CA LEU A 21 12.82 8.22 0.92
C LEU A 21 12.03 9.34 0.20
N PRO A 22 11.57 9.09 -1.04
CA PRO A 22 10.74 10.05 -1.76
C PRO A 22 9.30 10.07 -1.21
N LEU A 23 8.57 11.14 -1.51
CA LEU A 23 7.13 11.23 -1.21
C LEU A 23 6.26 10.20 -1.97
N SER A 24 6.85 9.45 -2.88
CA SER A 24 6.20 8.48 -3.74
C SER A 24 6.48 7.02 -3.37
N VAL A 25 6.91 6.73 -2.13
CA VAL A 25 7.22 5.37 -1.68
C VAL A 25 6.11 4.41 -2.06
N ASP A 26 4.92 4.62 -1.56
CA ASP A 26 3.79 3.74 -1.79
C ASP A 26 3.46 3.59 -3.28
N ILE A 27 3.57 4.69 -4.06
CA ILE A 27 3.40 4.66 -5.53
C ILE A 27 4.40 3.71 -6.17
N VAL A 28 5.66 3.77 -5.76
CA VAL A 28 6.72 2.90 -6.28
C VAL A 28 6.45 1.44 -5.90
N LEU A 29 6.11 1.18 -4.64
CA LEU A 29 5.82 -0.17 -4.17
C LEU A 29 4.60 -0.76 -4.89
N ALA A 30 3.51 -0.01 -4.95
CA ALA A 30 2.29 -0.45 -5.62
C ALA A 30 2.52 -0.73 -7.12
N ASN A 31 3.26 0.16 -7.82
CA ASN A 31 3.66 -0.07 -9.20
C ASN A 31 4.48 -1.34 -9.34
N GLY A 32 5.51 -1.47 -8.52
CA GLY A 32 6.45 -2.56 -8.58
C GLY A 32 5.78 -3.92 -8.37
N PHE A 33 4.88 -4.03 -7.40
CA PHE A 33 4.11 -5.26 -7.17
C PHE A 33 3.09 -5.51 -8.28
N ALA A 34 2.31 -4.50 -8.70
CA ALA A 34 1.25 -4.69 -9.69
C ALA A 34 1.80 -5.07 -11.06
N GLU A 35 2.86 -4.42 -11.52
CA GLU A 35 3.47 -4.71 -12.84
C GLU A 35 4.05 -6.14 -12.86
N ARG A 36 4.83 -6.52 -11.84
CA ARG A 36 5.40 -7.87 -11.74
C ARG A 36 4.32 -8.95 -11.55
N LEU A 37 3.24 -8.65 -10.82
CA LEU A 37 2.11 -9.57 -10.73
C LEU A 37 1.38 -9.71 -12.05
N ALA A 38 1.14 -8.62 -12.77
CA ALA A 38 0.46 -8.63 -14.07
C ALA A 38 1.19 -9.52 -15.08
N GLU A 39 2.51 -9.43 -15.14
CA GLU A 39 3.33 -10.31 -15.98
C GLU A 39 3.11 -11.80 -15.66
N ARG A 40 3.03 -12.15 -14.35
CA ARG A 40 2.90 -13.54 -13.90
C ARG A 40 1.49 -14.13 -14.10
N VAL A 41 0.45 -13.28 -14.18
CA VAL A 41 -0.94 -13.72 -14.31
C VAL A 41 -1.60 -13.34 -15.63
N ASN A 42 -0.83 -12.77 -16.58
CA ASN A 42 -1.32 -12.22 -17.84
C ASN A 42 -2.47 -11.23 -17.61
N GLY A 43 -2.22 -10.25 -16.74
CA GLY A 43 -3.12 -9.18 -16.37
C GLY A 43 -2.77 -7.85 -17.03
N MET A 44 -3.60 -6.84 -16.82
CA MET A 44 -3.34 -5.45 -17.18
C MET A 44 -3.29 -4.61 -15.91
N VAL A 45 -2.42 -3.62 -15.88
CA VAL A 45 -2.31 -2.66 -14.77
C VAL A 45 -3.02 -1.38 -15.18
N ALA A 46 -4.01 -0.96 -14.38
CA ALA A 46 -4.63 0.35 -14.53
C ALA A 46 -3.74 1.44 -13.90
N PRO A 47 -3.86 2.70 -14.29
CA PRO A 47 -3.14 3.80 -13.65
C PRO A 47 -3.43 3.90 -12.16
N ALA A 48 -2.43 4.33 -11.38
CA ALA A 48 -2.58 4.55 -9.94
C ALA A 48 -3.53 5.69 -9.60
N ILE A 49 -4.24 5.57 -8.49
CA ILE A 49 -4.82 6.71 -7.79
C ILE A 49 -3.70 7.28 -6.90
N ALA A 50 -3.14 8.41 -7.28
CA ALA A 50 -1.93 8.95 -6.64
C ALA A 50 -2.20 9.78 -5.37
N TYR A 51 -3.43 9.83 -4.89
CA TYR A 51 -3.83 10.53 -3.66
C TYR A 51 -4.83 9.68 -2.91
N ASP A 52 -4.73 9.66 -1.58
CA ASP A 52 -5.55 8.79 -0.75
C ASP A 52 -5.96 9.39 0.59
N TYR A 53 -6.47 8.52 1.49
CA TYR A 53 -6.94 8.97 2.79
C TYR A 53 -5.76 9.33 3.69
N ARG A 54 -5.97 10.39 4.45
CA ARG A 54 -5.03 10.79 5.52
C ARG A 54 -4.91 9.72 6.58
N ASN A 55 -3.73 9.57 7.14
CA ASN A 55 -3.49 8.64 8.22
C ASN A 55 -4.32 8.95 9.47
N LYS A 56 -4.57 7.91 10.26
CA LYS A 56 -5.21 8.06 11.56
C LYS A 56 -4.32 8.86 12.52
N PRO A 57 -4.89 9.57 13.49
CA PRO A 57 -4.18 10.55 14.31
C PRO A 57 -2.92 10.07 15.02
N LEU A 58 -2.86 8.82 15.42
CA LEU A 58 -1.74 8.27 16.20
C LEU A 58 -1.14 7.02 15.56
N SER A 59 -1.42 6.76 14.28
CA SER A 59 -0.77 5.67 13.54
C SER A 59 0.48 6.16 12.83
N ASP A 60 0.35 6.97 11.77
CA ASP A 60 1.47 7.33 10.90
C ASP A 60 1.73 8.84 10.82
N GLY A 61 0.92 9.65 11.47
CA GLY A 61 1.12 11.09 11.56
C GLY A 61 0.52 11.93 10.43
N GLY A 62 0.18 11.34 9.28
CA GLY A 62 -0.58 11.94 8.16
C GLY A 62 -0.44 13.45 7.98
N PRO A 63 -1.46 14.23 8.34
CA PRO A 63 -1.46 15.68 8.16
C PRO A 63 -0.41 16.43 9.01
N LEU A 64 0.26 15.74 9.93
CA LEU A 64 1.37 16.31 10.71
C LEU A 64 2.70 16.26 9.94
N PHE A 65 2.77 15.52 8.83
CA PHE A 65 3.97 15.41 8.02
C PHE A 65 3.95 16.39 6.85
N PRO A 66 4.85 17.38 6.82
CA PRO A 66 4.94 18.33 5.71
C PRO A 66 5.19 17.61 4.37
N GLY A 67 4.42 17.96 3.34
CA GLY A 67 4.53 17.36 2.00
C GLY A 67 3.50 16.27 1.73
N THR A 68 2.82 15.75 2.75
CA THR A 68 1.70 14.81 2.58
C THR A 68 0.48 15.54 1.99
N VAL A 69 -0.19 14.91 1.01
CA VAL A 69 -1.39 15.43 0.35
C VAL A 69 -2.53 14.43 0.47
N ASP A 70 -3.51 14.74 1.30
CA ASP A 70 -4.58 13.84 1.69
C ASP A 70 -5.91 14.12 0.97
N LEU A 71 -6.68 13.06 0.76
CA LEU A 71 -8.10 13.13 0.43
C LEU A 71 -8.97 12.91 1.68
N SER A 72 -10.22 13.34 1.62
CA SER A 72 -11.22 12.84 2.57
C SER A 72 -11.63 11.41 2.23
N GLY A 73 -12.04 10.62 3.22
CA GLY A 73 -12.54 9.27 2.99
C GLY A 73 -13.74 9.24 2.02
N GLU A 74 -14.63 10.22 2.10
CA GLU A 74 -15.75 10.36 1.15
C GLU A 74 -15.27 10.53 -0.29
N THR A 75 -14.26 11.37 -0.52
CA THR A 75 -13.67 11.56 -1.86
C THR A 75 -13.03 10.27 -2.36
N LEU A 76 -12.31 9.56 -1.49
CA LEU A 76 -11.67 8.31 -1.86
C LEU A 76 -12.67 7.20 -2.20
N ILE A 77 -13.77 7.08 -1.42
CA ILE A 77 -14.85 6.14 -1.72
C ILE A 77 -15.45 6.41 -3.10
N HIS A 78 -15.84 7.67 -3.38
CA HIS A 78 -16.45 8.03 -4.65
C HIS A 78 -15.49 7.86 -5.84
N LEU A 79 -14.24 8.27 -5.70
CA LEU A 79 -13.22 8.10 -6.75
C LEU A 79 -13.00 6.62 -7.08
N THR A 80 -12.84 5.79 -6.05
CA THR A 80 -12.64 4.34 -6.22
C THR A 80 -13.88 3.70 -6.83
N TYR A 81 -15.07 4.07 -6.35
CA TYR A 81 -16.35 3.60 -6.89
C TYR A 81 -16.48 3.91 -8.39
N ASP A 82 -16.28 5.16 -8.80
CA ASP A 82 -16.43 5.59 -10.19
C ASP A 82 -15.45 4.83 -11.11
N ILE A 83 -14.21 4.66 -10.70
CA ILE A 83 -13.21 3.91 -11.47
C ILE A 83 -13.63 2.43 -11.63
N LEU A 84 -14.04 1.79 -10.54
CA LEU A 84 -14.49 0.39 -10.56
C LEU A 84 -15.73 0.25 -11.44
N GLU A 85 -16.68 1.17 -11.31
CA GLU A 85 -17.92 1.14 -12.08
C GLU A 85 -17.66 1.22 -13.60
N GLU A 86 -16.80 2.13 -14.04
CA GLU A 86 -16.46 2.25 -15.46
C GLU A 86 -15.78 0.99 -15.99
N LEU A 87 -14.85 0.40 -15.24
CA LEU A 87 -14.23 -0.87 -15.64
C LEU A 87 -15.24 -2.01 -15.76
N ILE A 88 -16.21 -2.07 -14.86
CA ILE A 88 -17.28 -3.09 -14.92
C ILE A 88 -18.19 -2.86 -16.12
N LYS A 89 -18.53 -1.60 -16.43
CA LYS A 89 -19.31 -1.24 -17.64
C LYS A 89 -18.58 -1.65 -18.91
N ASP A 90 -17.25 -1.53 -18.93
CA ASP A 90 -16.41 -1.98 -20.04
C ASP A 90 -16.24 -3.52 -20.11
N GLY A 91 -16.87 -4.26 -19.21
CA GLY A 91 -16.91 -5.71 -19.24
C GLY A 91 -15.79 -6.41 -18.49
N VAL A 92 -15.04 -5.69 -17.66
CA VAL A 92 -14.04 -6.29 -16.76
C VAL A 92 -14.74 -7.14 -15.71
N LYS A 93 -14.31 -8.39 -15.57
CA LYS A 93 -14.95 -9.37 -14.67
C LYS A 93 -14.10 -9.74 -13.45
N ASN A 94 -12.80 -9.53 -13.53
CA ASN A 94 -11.88 -9.88 -12.45
C ASN A 94 -10.98 -8.68 -12.17
N ILE A 95 -11.08 -8.13 -10.98
CA ILE A 95 -10.33 -6.96 -10.54
C ILE A 95 -9.59 -7.32 -9.25
N MET A 96 -8.31 -7.04 -9.18
CA MET A 96 -7.58 -7.03 -7.93
C MET A 96 -7.23 -5.60 -7.57
N VAL A 97 -7.63 -5.19 -6.39
CA VAL A 97 -7.25 -3.93 -5.77
C VAL A 97 -6.07 -4.23 -4.84
N LEU A 98 -4.89 -3.77 -5.20
CA LEU A 98 -3.68 -3.94 -4.39
C LEU A 98 -3.36 -2.63 -3.69
N SER A 99 -3.46 -2.60 -2.37
CA SER A 99 -3.14 -1.43 -1.54
C SER A 99 -1.72 -1.50 -0.99
N CYS A 100 -1.11 -0.34 -0.83
CA CYS A 100 0.20 -0.19 -0.18
C CYS A 100 0.14 0.79 1.00
N HIS A 101 -1.05 1.18 1.43
CA HIS A 101 -1.29 2.09 2.54
C HIS A 101 -2.44 1.60 3.41
N LEU A 102 -2.16 1.38 4.70
CA LEU A 102 -3.08 0.72 5.64
C LEU A 102 -4.42 1.45 5.77
N GLU A 103 -4.39 2.76 5.87
CA GLU A 103 -5.56 3.58 6.17
C GLU A 103 -6.60 3.62 5.04
N ASN A 104 -6.21 3.24 3.82
CA ASN A 104 -7.13 3.18 2.68
C ASN A 104 -8.10 2.02 2.73
N GLU A 105 -7.73 0.93 3.39
CA GLU A 105 -8.46 -0.34 3.34
C GLU A 105 -9.96 -0.18 3.62
N ALA A 106 -10.31 0.54 4.70
CA ALA A 106 -11.70 0.72 5.07
C ALA A 106 -12.54 1.43 4.00
N PHE A 107 -11.96 2.45 3.36
CA PHE A 107 -12.66 3.24 2.33
C PHE A 107 -12.73 2.52 0.99
N VAL A 108 -11.69 1.77 0.66
CA VAL A 108 -11.67 0.90 -0.52
C VAL A 108 -12.69 -0.23 -0.36
N CYS A 109 -12.77 -0.86 0.81
CA CYS A 109 -13.77 -1.88 1.11
C CYS A 109 -15.18 -1.33 0.96
N GLU A 110 -15.48 -0.12 1.47
CA GLU A 110 -16.78 0.53 1.30
C GLU A 110 -17.10 0.76 -0.18
N ALA A 111 -16.15 1.31 -0.96
CA ALA A 111 -16.35 1.52 -2.39
C ALA A 111 -16.64 0.22 -3.14
N VAL A 112 -15.92 -0.85 -2.82
CA VAL A 112 -16.12 -2.18 -3.40
C VAL A 112 -17.46 -2.77 -2.99
N ASP A 113 -17.87 -2.61 -1.73
CA ASP A 113 -19.19 -3.07 -1.26
C ASP A 113 -20.31 -2.37 -2.03
N LEU A 114 -20.28 -1.04 -2.15
CA LEU A 114 -21.25 -0.27 -2.90
C LEU A 114 -21.34 -0.69 -4.38
N VAL A 115 -20.21 -0.91 -5.03
CA VAL A 115 -20.16 -1.39 -6.42
C VAL A 115 -20.72 -2.80 -6.53
N THR A 116 -20.38 -3.69 -5.62
CA THR A 116 -20.84 -5.07 -5.66
C THR A 116 -22.32 -5.21 -5.33
N GLN A 117 -22.88 -4.35 -4.48
CA GLN A 117 -24.32 -4.25 -4.28
C GLN A 117 -25.08 -3.92 -5.58
N LYS A 118 -24.49 -3.09 -6.44
CA LYS A 118 -25.09 -2.70 -7.72
C LYS A 118 -24.92 -3.75 -8.82
N TYR A 119 -23.76 -4.36 -8.92
CA TYR A 119 -23.37 -5.21 -10.04
C TYR A 119 -23.42 -6.72 -9.74
N GLY A 120 -23.43 -7.10 -8.47
CA GLY A 120 -23.53 -8.50 -8.04
C GLY A 120 -22.47 -9.40 -8.66
N ASP A 121 -22.89 -10.55 -9.16
CA ASP A 121 -22.01 -11.59 -9.73
C ASP A 121 -21.35 -11.21 -11.08
N LYS A 122 -21.59 -10.01 -11.60
CA LYS A 122 -20.98 -9.57 -12.87
C LYS A 122 -19.49 -9.33 -12.76
N VAL A 123 -18.99 -9.10 -11.56
CA VAL A 123 -17.58 -8.82 -11.27
C VAL A 123 -17.14 -9.56 -10.01
N LYS A 124 -15.90 -10.02 -10.00
CA LYS A 124 -15.21 -10.47 -8.79
C LYS A 124 -14.09 -9.49 -8.48
N ILE A 125 -14.09 -8.93 -7.29
CA ILE A 125 -13.09 -7.98 -6.83
C ILE A 125 -12.36 -8.59 -5.64
N LEU A 126 -11.03 -8.60 -5.68
CA LEU A 126 -10.16 -8.94 -4.56
C LEU A 126 -9.52 -7.65 -4.06
N ILE A 127 -9.42 -7.51 -2.76
CA ILE A 127 -8.66 -6.44 -2.10
C ILE A 127 -7.55 -7.11 -1.31
N ALA A 128 -6.34 -6.64 -1.45
CA ALA A 128 -5.21 -7.09 -0.64
C ALA A 128 -4.21 -5.95 -0.43
N ASN A 129 -3.62 -5.87 0.75
CA ASN A 129 -2.41 -5.11 0.96
C ASN A 129 -1.19 -5.97 0.60
N TRP A 130 -0.07 -5.37 0.22
CA TRP A 130 1.10 -6.16 -0.18
C TRP A 130 1.62 -7.05 0.96
N TRP A 131 1.43 -6.66 2.23
CA TRP A 131 1.89 -7.41 3.39
C TRP A 131 0.97 -8.55 3.81
N ASP A 132 -0.34 -8.52 3.48
CA ASP A 132 -1.32 -9.52 3.91
C ASP A 132 -0.98 -10.95 3.49
N PRO A 133 -0.54 -11.21 2.23
CA PRO A 133 -0.26 -12.56 1.78
C PRO A 133 1.15 -13.04 2.16
N MET A 134 1.91 -12.27 2.95
CA MET A 134 3.29 -12.65 3.28
C MET A 134 3.31 -13.92 4.13
N PRO A 135 4.09 -14.96 3.75
CA PRO A 135 4.23 -16.17 4.55
C PRO A 135 4.83 -15.89 5.94
N GLU A 136 4.35 -16.59 6.95
CA GLU A 136 4.75 -16.40 8.35
C GLU A 136 6.26 -16.56 8.55
N ASP A 137 6.87 -17.55 7.88
CA ASP A 137 8.33 -17.76 7.95
C ASP A 137 9.15 -16.66 7.26
N ILE A 138 8.53 -15.85 6.40
CA ILE A 138 9.14 -14.66 5.80
C ILE A 138 8.97 -13.47 6.74
N ILE A 139 7.79 -13.32 7.34
CA ILE A 139 7.54 -12.28 8.35
C ILE A 139 8.62 -12.35 9.45
N ASP A 140 8.87 -13.53 9.99
CA ASP A 140 9.88 -13.76 11.04
C ASP A 140 11.32 -13.40 10.61
N LYS A 141 11.57 -13.39 9.29
CA LYS A 141 12.92 -13.07 8.75
C LYS A 141 13.10 -11.61 8.39
N VAL A 142 12.02 -10.91 8.08
CA VAL A 142 12.10 -9.58 7.46
C VAL A 142 11.57 -8.45 8.35
N PHE A 143 10.63 -8.74 9.23
CA PHE A 143 10.20 -7.78 10.22
C PHE A 143 11.05 -7.93 11.47
N ASP A 144 11.81 -6.89 11.77
CA ASP A 144 12.41 -6.75 13.09
C ASP A 144 11.25 -6.48 14.09
N GLU A 145 11.47 -6.70 15.39
CA GLU A 145 10.48 -6.47 16.45
C GLU A 145 10.16 -4.97 16.61
N VAL A 146 9.58 -4.37 15.58
CA VAL A 146 9.17 -2.97 15.60
C VAL A 146 7.66 -2.85 15.54
N PRO A 147 7.07 -1.99 16.38
CA PRO A 147 5.61 -1.85 16.47
C PRO A 147 4.98 -1.11 15.27
N PHE A 148 5.79 -0.43 14.45
CA PHE A 148 5.37 0.31 13.26
C PHE A 148 6.34 0.10 12.11
N GLU A 149 5.82 0.04 10.91
CA GLU A 149 6.59 0.00 9.67
C GLU A 149 6.17 1.20 8.81
N HIS A 150 6.79 2.35 9.08
CA HIS A 150 6.64 3.55 8.25
C HIS A 150 7.99 4.23 8.09
N ALA A 151 8.44 4.36 6.85
CA ALA A 151 9.77 4.83 6.49
C ALA A 151 10.90 4.03 7.17
N ALA A 152 10.64 2.78 7.52
CA ALA A 152 11.53 1.93 8.29
C ALA A 152 12.25 0.88 7.42
N VAL A 153 12.74 -0.18 8.06
CA VAL A 153 13.63 -1.15 7.41
C VAL A 153 12.99 -1.89 6.24
N THR A 154 11.69 -2.22 6.34
CA THR A 154 11.00 -3.00 5.31
C THR A 154 10.74 -2.16 4.06
N GLU A 155 10.14 -1.00 4.21
CA GLU A 155 9.88 -0.09 3.08
C GLU A 155 11.17 0.40 2.43
N THR A 156 12.19 0.74 3.24
CA THR A 156 13.51 1.12 2.71
C THR A 156 14.14 -0.04 1.92
N SER A 157 14.01 -1.29 2.40
CA SER A 157 14.49 -2.47 1.67
C SER A 157 13.74 -2.71 0.36
N LEU A 158 12.43 -2.53 0.36
CA LEU A 158 11.60 -2.61 -0.86
C LEU A 158 11.98 -1.52 -1.85
N MET A 159 12.15 -0.28 -1.39
CA MET A 159 12.60 0.82 -2.24
C MET A 159 13.98 0.57 -2.84
N MET A 160 14.92 0.00 -2.08
CA MET A 160 16.22 -0.42 -2.60
C MET A 160 16.13 -1.49 -3.68
N ALA A 161 15.10 -2.35 -3.65
CA ALA A 161 14.89 -3.39 -4.64
C ALA A 161 14.09 -2.92 -5.87
N PHE A 162 13.21 -1.93 -5.71
CA PHE A 162 12.39 -1.40 -6.79
C PHE A 162 13.00 -0.17 -7.48
N ALA A 163 13.61 0.74 -6.70
CA ALA A 163 14.05 2.06 -7.17
C ALA A 163 15.18 2.62 -6.26
N HIS A 164 16.32 1.93 -6.21
CA HIS A 164 17.46 2.29 -5.35
C HIS A 164 17.95 3.73 -5.55
N GLU A 165 17.82 4.26 -6.77
CA GLU A 165 18.22 5.63 -7.13
C GLU A 165 17.41 6.72 -6.42
N LEU A 166 16.26 6.35 -5.84
CA LEU A 166 15.41 7.25 -5.05
C LEU A 166 15.69 7.19 -3.55
N VAL A 167 16.57 6.29 -3.11
CA VAL A 167 16.94 6.15 -1.69
C VAL A 167 18.20 6.98 -1.38
N HIS A 168 18.09 7.89 -0.44
CA HIS A 168 19.16 8.79 0.00
C HIS A 168 19.72 8.36 1.35
N GLU A 169 20.58 7.37 1.36
CA GLU A 169 21.17 6.81 2.59
C GLU A 169 21.88 7.87 3.45
N ASP A 170 22.48 8.90 2.82
CA ASP A 170 23.14 10.02 3.48
C ASP A 170 22.21 10.93 4.27
N ARG A 171 20.89 10.82 4.03
CA ARG A 171 19.84 11.59 4.72
C ARG A 171 19.11 10.81 5.80
N MET A 172 19.48 9.57 6.05
CA MET A 172 18.86 8.77 7.09
C MET A 172 19.00 9.41 8.46
N VAL A 173 17.90 9.41 9.21
CA VAL A 173 17.87 9.91 10.59
C VAL A 173 17.67 8.76 11.57
N ASP A 174 18.27 8.90 12.74
CA ASP A 174 18.00 8.00 13.85
C ASP A 174 16.68 8.40 14.51
N THR A 175 15.88 7.41 14.87
CA THR A 175 14.61 7.60 15.53
C THR A 175 14.50 6.66 16.74
N GLN A 176 13.75 7.11 17.76
CA GLN A 176 13.33 6.25 18.88
C GLN A 176 12.10 5.41 18.50
N GLY A 177 11.57 5.63 17.28
CA GLY A 177 10.32 5.06 16.86
C GLY A 177 9.09 5.75 17.46
N ALA A 178 7.92 5.29 17.03
CA ALA A 178 6.65 5.66 17.61
C ALA A 178 6.12 4.48 18.44
N THR A 179 5.33 4.80 19.46
CA THR A 179 4.67 3.77 20.29
C THR A 179 3.21 3.66 19.87
N PRO A 180 2.71 2.46 19.55
CA PRO A 180 1.30 2.26 19.26
C PRO A 180 0.42 2.77 20.40
N CYS A 181 -0.64 3.49 20.03
CA CYS A 181 -1.64 3.95 20.98
C CYS A 181 -2.93 3.13 20.79
N PRO A 182 -3.57 2.63 21.86
CA PRO A 182 -4.76 1.81 21.74
C PRO A 182 -6.05 2.61 21.45
N TYR A 183 -5.93 3.90 21.18
CA TYR A 183 -7.06 4.80 20.84
C TYR A 183 -6.61 5.89 19.87
N HIS A 184 -7.57 6.53 19.24
CA HIS A 184 -7.36 7.74 18.45
C HIS A 184 -7.90 8.97 19.21
N ILE A 185 -7.23 10.11 19.07
CA ILE A 185 -7.63 11.36 19.70
C ILE A 185 -7.68 12.49 18.66
N TYR A 186 -8.73 13.29 18.73
CA TYR A 186 -8.92 14.47 17.90
C TYR A 186 -9.20 15.70 18.77
N PRO A 187 -8.55 16.82 18.56
CA PRO A 187 -7.42 17.03 17.63
C PRO A 187 -6.18 16.23 18.04
N VAL A 188 -5.31 15.96 17.06
CA VAL A 188 -4.04 15.25 17.32
C VAL A 188 -3.14 16.10 18.19
N PRO A 189 -2.59 15.59 19.31
CA PRO A 189 -1.70 16.36 20.17
C PRO A 189 -0.38 16.70 19.46
N ASP A 190 0.14 17.88 19.75
CA ASP A 190 1.48 18.26 19.27
C ASP A 190 2.54 17.27 19.75
N GLY A 191 3.40 16.83 18.84
CA GLY A 191 4.48 15.90 19.15
C GLY A 191 4.02 14.45 19.34
N ALA A 192 2.80 14.09 18.97
CA ALA A 192 2.29 12.71 19.04
C ALA A 192 3.09 11.73 18.19
N VAL A 193 3.68 12.19 17.11
CA VAL A 193 4.56 11.43 16.23
C VAL A 193 5.84 12.21 15.92
N PRO A 194 6.96 11.53 15.59
CA PRO A 194 8.20 12.19 15.20
C PRO A 194 8.00 13.04 13.94
N LYS A 195 8.40 14.31 13.99
CA LYS A 195 8.32 15.23 12.81
C LYS A 195 9.19 14.80 11.64
N THR A 196 10.10 13.87 11.86
CA THR A 196 10.96 13.29 10.82
C THR A 196 10.21 12.41 9.83
N GLY A 197 9.00 11.95 10.19
CA GLY A 197 8.26 10.97 9.38
C GLY A 197 8.90 9.59 9.34
N VAL A 198 9.80 9.26 10.28
CA VAL A 198 10.41 7.93 10.42
C VAL A 198 9.91 7.33 11.73
N LEU A 199 9.06 6.32 11.67
CA LEU A 199 8.37 5.78 12.84
C LEU A 199 9.07 4.58 13.47
N ALA A 200 10.06 3.98 12.76
CA ALA A 200 10.89 2.91 13.29
C ALA A 200 12.29 2.95 12.64
N PRO A 201 13.30 2.27 13.23
CA PRO A 201 14.64 2.23 12.69
C PRO A 201 14.70 1.67 11.26
N ALA A 202 15.50 2.31 10.39
CA ALA A 202 15.64 1.91 8.98
C ALA A 202 17.03 1.36 8.63
N ARG A 203 18.07 1.59 9.46
CA ARG A 203 19.49 1.38 9.09
C ARG A 203 19.89 -0.06 8.75
N SER A 204 19.11 -1.06 9.13
CA SER A 204 19.37 -2.47 8.79
C SER A 204 18.75 -2.91 7.46
N PHE A 205 18.30 -1.98 6.63
CA PHE A 205 17.74 -2.27 5.32
C PHE A 205 18.77 -2.94 4.38
N THR A 206 18.28 -3.77 3.46
CA THR A 206 19.06 -4.33 2.36
C THR A 206 18.20 -4.59 1.13
N ALA A 207 18.77 -4.42 -0.06
CA ALA A 207 18.10 -4.79 -1.30
C ALA A 207 17.74 -6.29 -1.34
N ALA A 208 18.55 -7.15 -0.74
CA ALA A 208 18.29 -8.59 -0.64
C ALA A 208 17.04 -8.91 0.19
N ARG A 209 16.83 -8.19 1.31
CA ARG A 209 15.60 -8.28 2.11
C ARG A 209 14.39 -7.83 1.28
N GLY A 210 14.49 -6.70 0.59
CA GLY A 210 13.44 -6.23 -0.29
C GLY A 210 13.08 -7.23 -1.39
N GLN A 211 14.08 -7.83 -2.04
CA GLN A 211 13.85 -8.83 -3.08
C GLN A 211 13.19 -10.11 -2.52
N LEU A 212 13.59 -10.57 -1.33
CA LEU A 212 12.97 -11.71 -0.66
C LEU A 212 11.47 -11.45 -0.39
N ILE A 213 11.13 -10.27 0.10
CA ILE A 213 9.73 -9.86 0.33
C ILE A 213 8.97 -9.86 -0.99
N ILE A 214 9.50 -9.20 -2.01
CA ILE A 214 8.86 -9.09 -3.33
C ILE A 214 8.55 -10.47 -3.90
N ASP A 215 9.52 -11.37 -3.92
CA ASP A 215 9.33 -12.70 -4.50
C ASP A 215 8.30 -13.52 -3.72
N SER A 216 8.37 -13.50 -2.40
CA SER A 216 7.44 -14.24 -1.53
C SER A 216 6.00 -13.74 -1.66
N VAL A 217 5.80 -12.42 -1.62
CA VAL A 217 4.48 -11.80 -1.77
C VAL A 217 3.89 -12.08 -3.15
N LEU A 218 4.68 -11.93 -4.22
CA LEU A 218 4.22 -12.18 -5.57
C LEU A 218 3.83 -13.64 -5.79
N ASP A 219 4.55 -14.59 -5.21
CA ASP A 219 4.22 -16.01 -5.31
C ASP A 219 2.86 -16.32 -4.67
N GLU A 220 2.56 -15.72 -3.52
CA GLU A 220 1.25 -15.88 -2.86
C GLU A 220 0.14 -15.16 -3.62
N LEU A 221 0.36 -13.93 -4.09
CA LEU A 221 -0.62 -13.20 -4.90
C LEU A 221 -0.97 -13.96 -6.19
N VAL A 222 0.00 -14.59 -6.83
CA VAL A 222 -0.24 -15.45 -8.00
C VAL A 222 -1.13 -16.64 -7.65
N LYS A 223 -0.90 -17.29 -6.49
CA LYS A 223 -1.75 -18.41 -6.01
C LYS A 223 -3.18 -17.92 -5.76
N ILE A 224 -3.34 -16.77 -5.10
CA ILE A 224 -4.65 -16.15 -4.83
C ILE A 224 -5.37 -15.86 -6.15
N CYS A 225 -4.72 -15.19 -7.10
CA CYS A 225 -5.30 -14.89 -8.41
C CYS A 225 -5.75 -16.17 -9.15
N LYS A 226 -4.91 -17.20 -9.15
CA LYS A 226 -5.25 -18.48 -9.79
C LYS A 226 -6.42 -19.16 -9.12
N LYS A 227 -6.48 -19.17 -7.80
CA LYS A 227 -7.56 -19.76 -7.03
C LYS A 227 -8.90 -19.06 -7.26
N GLU A 228 -8.89 -17.72 -7.23
CA GLU A 228 -10.12 -16.95 -7.19
C GLU A 228 -10.63 -16.55 -8.57
N PHE A 229 -9.75 -16.27 -9.54
CA PHE A 229 -10.15 -15.81 -10.88
C PHE A 229 -10.27 -16.91 -11.94
N ASN A 230 -9.87 -18.15 -11.66
CA ASN A 230 -9.96 -19.26 -12.61
C ASN A 230 -11.17 -20.17 -12.36
N LYS A 231 -12.09 -19.78 -11.49
CA LYS A 231 -13.32 -20.54 -11.21
C LYS A 231 -14.46 -20.14 -12.14
#